data_35541d4b31b13cd69f3e71e318475ae7
#
_entry.id   35541d4b31b13cd69f3e71e318475ae7
#
_cell.length_a   1.000
_cell.length_b   1.000
_cell.length_c   1.000
_cell.angle_alpha   90.00
_cell.angle_beta   90.00
_cell.angle_gamma   90.00
#
_symmetry.space_group_name_H-M   'P 1'
#
loop_
_entity.id
_entity.type
_entity.pdbx_description
1 polymer ?
#
loop_
_entity_poly.entity_id
_entity_poly.type
_entity_poly.pdbx_seq_one_letter_code
_entity_poly.pdbx_strand_id
1 'polypeptide(L)'
;MNIISGLKSTLADADRILVIGCPGSGKSTLARGLSRKLDLRYISMDRDFYWLPGWRKRPRDEIDRLIADAVTEERWIMDGTGLNSFHLRLPRAEAVIWLRPSRYACLFGAVSRTFRYFRRNRPELPAGCPERISLDALACIWNFERDAVPLIEAALRDYVAGSAERGLGNQVLQLKSRRQMRELLDLLGAPA
;
A
#
# COMPACT_ATOMS: atom_id res chain seq x y z
N MET A 1 8.83 -25.39 5.31
CA MET A 1 8.03 -24.51 6.18
C MET A 1 7.75 -23.23 5.39
N ASN A 2 6.48 -22.92 5.10
CA ASN A 2 6.13 -21.84 4.16
C ASN A 2 6.45 -20.51 4.84
N ILE A 3 7.23 -19.63 4.21
CA ILE A 3 7.60 -18.28 4.73
C ILE A 3 6.35 -17.50 5.18
N ILE A 4 5.21 -17.76 4.55
CA ILE A 4 3.91 -17.13 4.86
C ILE A 4 3.34 -17.58 6.21
N SER A 5 3.63 -18.82 6.66
CA SER A 5 3.09 -19.34 7.94
C SER A 5 3.75 -18.72 9.18
N GLY A 6 5.06 -18.42 9.11
CA GLY A 6 5.76 -17.72 10.20
C GLY A 6 5.39 -16.24 10.32
N LEU A 7 4.84 -15.67 9.24
CA LEU A 7 4.39 -14.27 9.18
C LEU A 7 2.94 -14.07 9.66
N LYS A 8 2.18 -15.17 9.87
CA LYS A 8 0.78 -15.12 10.30
C LYS A 8 0.64 -14.41 11.66
N SER A 9 1.44 -14.82 12.64
CA SER A 9 1.39 -14.23 13.99
C SER A 9 1.78 -12.75 13.97
N THR A 10 2.87 -12.41 13.30
CA THR A 10 3.36 -11.02 13.27
C THR A 10 2.42 -10.04 12.56
N LEU A 11 1.76 -10.47 11.47
CA LEU A 11 0.78 -9.61 10.79
C LEU A 11 -0.57 -9.56 11.52
N ALA A 12 -0.94 -10.64 12.22
CA ALA A 12 -2.16 -10.67 13.04
C ALA A 12 -2.07 -9.74 14.24
N ASP A 13 -0.86 -9.57 14.77
CA ASP A 13 -0.59 -8.74 15.96
C ASP A 13 -0.17 -7.30 15.60
N ALA A 14 0.01 -6.99 14.30
CA ALA A 14 0.43 -5.66 13.85
C ALA A 14 -0.76 -4.70 13.81
N ASP A 15 -0.67 -3.61 14.55
CA ASP A 15 -1.67 -2.56 14.58
C ASP A 15 -1.47 -1.51 13.46
N ARG A 16 -0.24 -1.38 12.94
CA ARG A 16 0.10 -0.37 11.92
C ARG A 16 0.79 -0.99 10.71
N ILE A 17 0.05 -1.11 9.62
CA ILE A 17 0.49 -1.82 8.41
C ILE A 17 0.57 -0.87 7.21
N LEU A 18 1.70 -0.84 6.51
CA LEU A 18 1.84 -0.20 5.19
C LEU A 18 1.68 -1.22 4.07
N VAL A 19 0.90 -0.89 3.05
CA VAL A 19 0.79 -1.67 1.81
C VAL A 19 1.30 -0.83 0.64
N ILE A 20 2.46 -1.20 0.12
CA ILE A 20 3.16 -0.47 -0.93
C ILE A 20 3.36 -1.30 -2.19
N GLY A 21 3.74 -0.67 -3.31
CA GLY A 21 4.04 -1.34 -4.59
C GLY A 21 3.52 -0.57 -5.80
N CYS A 22 3.70 -1.14 -6.99
CA CYS A 22 3.38 -0.54 -8.27
C CYS A 22 1.87 -0.21 -8.41
N PRO A 23 1.48 0.87 -9.11
CA PRO A 23 0.08 1.05 -9.52
C PRO A 23 -0.44 -0.18 -10.28
N GLY A 24 -1.70 -0.60 -10.03
CA GLY A 24 -2.27 -1.81 -10.63
C GLY A 24 -1.84 -3.13 -10.01
N SER A 25 -0.93 -3.16 -9.03
CA SER A 25 -0.50 -4.38 -8.35
C SER A 25 -1.57 -5.05 -7.48
N GLY A 26 -2.64 -4.34 -7.11
CA GLY A 26 -3.71 -4.84 -6.24
C GLY A 26 -3.61 -4.40 -4.78
N LYS A 27 -2.77 -3.41 -4.45
CA LYS A 27 -2.58 -2.86 -3.09
C LYS A 27 -3.89 -2.58 -2.37
N SER A 28 -4.74 -1.77 -2.97
CA SER A 28 -6.00 -1.34 -2.36
C SER A 28 -6.96 -2.51 -2.11
N THR A 29 -6.96 -3.52 -2.99
CA THR A 29 -7.75 -4.74 -2.80
C THR A 29 -7.25 -5.53 -1.60
N LEU A 30 -5.93 -5.71 -1.49
CA LEU A 30 -5.31 -6.40 -0.36
C LEU A 30 -5.53 -5.62 0.94
N ALA A 31 -5.22 -4.33 0.95
CA ALA A 31 -5.34 -3.49 2.15
C ALA A 31 -6.76 -3.46 2.72
N ARG A 32 -7.79 -3.34 1.86
CA ARG A 32 -9.19 -3.42 2.29
C ARG A 32 -9.59 -4.81 2.79
N GLY A 33 -9.03 -5.85 2.19
CA GLY A 33 -9.24 -7.23 2.67
C GLY A 33 -8.67 -7.42 4.08
N LEU A 34 -7.44 -6.99 4.28
CA LEU A 34 -6.76 -7.04 5.58
C LEU A 34 -7.41 -6.13 6.62
N SER A 35 -7.77 -4.90 6.25
CA SER A 35 -8.51 -3.97 7.12
C SER A 35 -9.73 -4.62 7.77
N ARG A 36 -10.55 -5.32 6.97
CA ARG A 36 -11.75 -6.03 7.48
C ARG A 36 -11.42 -7.23 8.35
N LYS A 37 -10.31 -7.94 8.07
CA LYS A 37 -9.93 -9.15 8.81
C LYS A 37 -9.24 -8.86 10.14
N LEU A 38 -8.48 -7.77 10.18
CA LEU A 38 -7.69 -7.35 11.34
C LEU A 38 -8.35 -6.22 12.12
N ASP A 39 -9.53 -5.77 11.69
CA ASP A 39 -10.25 -4.63 12.27
C ASP A 39 -9.37 -3.37 12.36
N LEU A 40 -8.67 -3.05 11.26
CA LEU A 40 -7.81 -1.88 11.14
C LEU A 40 -8.48 -0.78 10.31
N ARG A 41 -8.34 0.48 10.72
CA ARG A 41 -8.81 1.62 9.93
C ARG A 41 -8.10 1.65 8.56
N TYR A 42 -8.87 1.59 7.47
CA TYR A 42 -8.33 1.70 6.12
C TYR A 42 -8.08 3.14 5.71
N ILE A 43 -6.85 3.46 5.36
CA ILE A 43 -6.40 4.78 4.88
C ILE A 43 -5.87 4.63 3.45
N SER A 44 -6.41 5.41 2.51
CA SER A 44 -5.97 5.45 1.12
C SER A 44 -5.18 6.72 0.86
N MET A 45 -3.91 6.60 0.45
CA MET A 45 -3.08 7.76 0.10
C MET A 45 -3.72 8.63 -0.99
N ASP A 46 -4.35 8.02 -1.98
CA ASP A 46 -5.00 8.73 -3.07
C ASP A 46 -6.25 9.48 -2.60
N ARG A 47 -7.13 8.81 -1.82
CA ARG A 47 -8.40 9.38 -1.38
C ARG A 47 -8.23 10.39 -0.26
N ASP A 48 -7.43 10.04 0.73
CA ASP A 48 -7.41 10.78 2.00
C ASP A 48 -6.39 11.93 1.97
N PHE A 49 -5.34 11.82 1.13
CA PHE A 49 -4.25 12.81 1.14
C PHE A 49 -3.99 13.48 -0.21
N TYR A 50 -3.87 12.73 -1.32
CA TYR A 50 -3.33 13.31 -2.56
C TYR A 50 -4.33 14.12 -3.37
N TRP A 51 -5.56 13.62 -3.51
CA TRP A 51 -6.53 14.19 -4.44
C TRP A 51 -7.67 14.90 -3.74
N LEU A 52 -8.05 16.04 -4.30
CA LEU A 52 -9.29 16.76 -4.04
C LEU A 52 -10.28 16.49 -5.18
N PRO A 53 -11.60 16.72 -4.97
CA PRO A 53 -12.60 16.60 -6.05
C PRO A 53 -12.15 17.29 -7.34
N GLY A 54 -12.42 16.64 -8.49
CA GLY A 54 -12.03 17.15 -9.81
C GLY A 54 -10.56 16.92 -10.17
N TRP A 55 -9.90 15.92 -9.58
CA TRP A 55 -8.49 15.58 -9.84
C TRP A 55 -7.51 16.72 -9.53
N ARG A 56 -7.87 17.59 -8.60
CA ARG A 56 -6.96 18.63 -8.11
C ARG A 56 -5.99 18.01 -7.11
N LYS A 57 -4.72 18.22 -7.33
CA LYS A 57 -3.68 17.76 -6.38
C LYS A 57 -3.67 18.67 -5.14
N ARG A 58 -3.60 18.07 -3.96
CA ARG A 58 -3.46 18.80 -2.70
C ARG A 58 -2.05 19.40 -2.59
N PRO A 59 -1.87 20.58 -1.98
CA PRO A 59 -0.56 21.14 -1.67
C PRO A 59 0.30 20.19 -0.83
N ARG A 60 1.60 20.21 -1.04
CA ARG A 60 2.52 19.25 -0.44
C ARG A 60 2.57 19.34 1.08
N ASP A 61 2.64 20.56 1.61
CA ASP A 61 2.63 20.85 3.05
C ASP A 61 1.37 20.35 3.75
N GLU A 62 0.22 20.48 3.08
CA GLU A 62 -1.04 19.95 3.59
C GLU A 62 -1.04 18.41 3.57
N ILE A 63 -0.51 17.77 2.50
CA ILE A 63 -0.36 16.30 2.44
C ILE A 63 0.50 15.80 3.60
N ASP A 64 1.65 16.42 3.83
CA ASP A 64 2.59 15.99 4.85
C ASP A 64 2.00 16.16 6.26
N ARG A 65 1.27 17.26 6.51
CA ARG A 65 0.54 17.46 7.78
C ARG A 65 -0.53 16.40 8.00
N LEU A 66 -1.38 16.14 7.01
CA LEU A 66 -2.44 15.14 7.12
C LEU A 66 -1.89 13.73 7.33
N ILE A 67 -0.77 13.39 6.68
CA ILE A 67 -0.10 12.10 6.90
C ILE A 67 0.49 12.04 8.30
N ALA A 68 1.16 13.11 8.77
CA ALA A 68 1.74 13.18 10.11
C ALA A 68 0.66 12.98 11.19
N ASP A 69 -0.52 13.61 11.01
CA ASP A 69 -1.66 13.42 11.90
C ASP A 69 -2.19 11.97 11.85
N ALA A 70 -2.38 11.42 10.65
CA ALA A 70 -2.96 10.08 10.47
C ALA A 70 -2.07 8.96 11.03
N VAL A 71 -0.73 9.09 10.99
CA VAL A 71 0.17 8.06 11.54
C VAL A 71 0.29 8.09 13.06
N THR A 72 -0.30 9.09 13.74
CA THR A 72 -0.38 9.11 15.21
C THR A 72 -1.44 8.15 15.74
N GLU A 73 -2.41 7.74 14.92
CA GLU A 73 -3.42 6.80 15.32
C GLU A 73 -2.82 5.45 15.69
N GLU A 74 -3.48 4.74 16.60
CA GLU A 74 -2.96 3.49 17.15
C GLU A 74 -3.09 2.34 16.15
N ARG A 75 -4.21 2.29 15.40
CA ARG A 75 -4.55 1.13 14.55
C ARG A 75 -4.95 1.55 13.13
N TRP A 76 -4.10 1.22 12.16
CA TRP A 76 -4.39 1.54 10.76
C TRP A 76 -3.70 0.60 9.75
N ILE A 77 -4.27 0.52 8.57
CA ILE A 77 -3.65 -0.02 7.37
C ILE A 77 -3.67 1.01 6.27
N MET A 78 -2.50 1.46 5.83
CA MET A 78 -2.35 2.54 4.85
C MET A 78 -1.90 2.02 3.50
N ASP A 79 -2.68 2.29 2.47
CA ASP A 79 -2.46 1.87 1.09
C ASP A 79 -1.87 3.01 0.26
N GLY A 80 -0.73 2.75 -0.36
CA GLY A 80 -0.09 3.66 -1.31
C GLY A 80 1.41 3.80 -1.12
N THR A 81 2.15 3.81 -2.24
CA THR A 81 3.62 3.83 -2.19
C THR A 81 4.14 5.16 -1.69
N GLY A 82 3.79 6.30 -2.32
CA GLY A 82 4.08 7.64 -1.82
C GLY A 82 5.48 7.83 -1.24
N LEU A 83 6.54 7.55 -2.01
CA LEU A 83 7.95 7.57 -1.57
C LEU A 83 8.31 8.80 -0.75
N ASN A 84 7.84 9.97 -1.18
CA ASN A 84 8.15 11.25 -0.54
C ASN A 84 7.63 11.36 0.91
N SER A 85 6.76 10.47 1.35
CA SER A 85 6.22 10.45 2.72
C SER A 85 6.68 9.24 3.54
N PHE A 86 7.63 8.46 3.05
CA PHE A 86 8.18 7.31 3.79
C PHE A 86 8.79 7.71 5.12
N HIS A 87 9.45 8.86 5.18
CA HIS A 87 10.05 9.39 6.41
C HIS A 87 9.02 9.66 7.53
N LEU A 88 7.74 9.88 7.21
CA LEU A 88 6.66 10.03 8.18
C LEU A 88 6.02 8.67 8.55
N ARG A 89 5.85 7.78 7.57
CA ARG A 89 5.05 6.56 7.71
C ARG A 89 5.83 5.35 8.20
N LEU A 90 7.05 5.12 7.66
CA LEU A 90 7.87 3.95 8.02
C LEU A 90 8.23 3.91 9.50
N PRO A 91 8.62 5.02 10.18
CA PRO A 91 8.93 4.97 11.60
C PRO A 91 7.76 4.53 12.49
N ARG A 92 6.54 4.67 12.01
CA ARG A 92 5.30 4.34 12.73
C ARG A 92 4.74 2.96 12.37
N ALA A 93 5.10 2.43 11.22
CA ALA A 93 4.64 1.11 10.76
C ALA A 93 5.32 -0.02 11.56
N GLU A 94 4.58 -1.08 11.84
CA GLU A 94 5.06 -2.34 12.44
C GLU A 94 5.28 -3.41 11.39
N ALA A 95 4.52 -3.36 10.31
CA ALA A 95 4.70 -4.24 9.17
C ALA A 95 4.57 -3.49 7.85
N VAL A 96 5.34 -3.92 6.85
CA VAL A 96 5.24 -3.42 5.48
C VAL A 96 4.96 -4.59 4.55
N ILE A 97 3.87 -4.50 3.79
CA ILE A 97 3.56 -5.46 2.72
C ILE A 97 3.90 -4.80 1.39
N TRP A 98 4.91 -5.33 0.73
CA TRP A 98 5.35 -4.84 -0.56
C TRP A 98 4.88 -5.73 -1.71
N LEU A 99 3.95 -5.22 -2.53
CA LEU A 99 3.46 -5.90 -3.72
C LEU A 99 4.36 -5.60 -4.91
N ARG A 100 5.07 -6.64 -5.38
CA ARG A 100 6.00 -6.56 -6.53
C ARG A 100 5.69 -7.65 -7.57
N PRO A 101 4.47 -7.70 -8.14
CA PRO A 101 4.19 -8.54 -9.30
C PRO A 101 4.89 -7.98 -10.55
N SER A 102 4.96 -8.76 -11.64
CA SER A 102 5.55 -8.30 -12.89
C SER A 102 4.88 -7.03 -13.42
N ARG A 103 5.63 -6.20 -14.19
CA ARG A 103 5.08 -5.00 -14.82
C ARG A 103 3.84 -5.28 -15.68
N TYR A 104 3.81 -6.42 -16.37
CA TYR A 104 2.68 -6.83 -17.19
C TYR A 104 1.43 -7.12 -16.35
N ALA A 105 1.59 -7.75 -15.19
CA ALA A 105 0.49 -7.98 -14.25
C ALA A 105 -0.04 -6.65 -13.68
N CYS A 106 0.84 -5.67 -13.43
CA CYS A 106 0.46 -4.33 -13.00
C CYS A 106 -0.28 -3.56 -14.09
N LEU A 107 0.21 -3.59 -15.34
CA LEU A 107 -0.46 -2.99 -16.50
C LEU A 107 -1.85 -3.59 -16.70
N PHE A 108 -1.95 -4.93 -16.73
CA PHE A 108 -3.24 -5.61 -16.84
C PHE A 108 -4.18 -5.22 -15.69
N GLY A 109 -3.66 -5.13 -14.47
CA GLY A 109 -4.43 -4.70 -13.30
C GLY A 109 -4.94 -3.26 -13.42
N ALA A 110 -4.11 -2.34 -13.92
CA ALA A 110 -4.50 -0.95 -14.13
C ALA A 110 -5.56 -0.82 -15.24
N VAL A 111 -5.35 -1.48 -16.38
CA VAL A 111 -6.29 -1.48 -17.51
C VAL A 111 -7.62 -2.10 -17.10
N SER A 112 -7.61 -3.29 -16.49
CA SER A 112 -8.83 -3.98 -16.01
C SER A 112 -9.61 -3.12 -15.00
N ARG A 113 -8.90 -2.41 -14.11
CA ARG A 113 -9.50 -1.47 -13.17
C ARG A 113 -10.17 -0.32 -13.90
N THR A 114 -9.47 0.29 -14.88
CA THR A 114 -10.02 1.40 -15.67
C THR A 114 -11.30 0.97 -16.40
N PHE A 115 -11.32 -0.22 -17.02
CA PHE A 115 -12.55 -0.73 -17.64
C PHE A 115 -13.68 -0.95 -16.63
N ARG A 116 -13.39 -1.53 -15.47
CA ARG A 116 -14.40 -1.79 -14.41
C ARG A 116 -15.05 -0.52 -13.88
N TYR A 117 -14.26 0.54 -13.71
CA TYR A 117 -14.69 1.81 -13.12
C TYR A 117 -14.77 2.95 -14.15
N PHE A 118 -14.79 2.63 -15.43
CA PHE A 118 -14.81 3.66 -16.48
C PHE A 118 -15.90 4.69 -16.21
N ARG A 119 -15.52 5.96 -16.15
CA ARG A 119 -16.40 7.11 -15.83
C ARG A 119 -17.14 7.00 -14.49
N ARG A 120 -16.71 6.11 -13.58
CA ARG A 120 -17.25 5.98 -12.22
C ARG A 120 -16.17 6.28 -11.20
N ASN A 121 -16.58 6.72 -10.01
CA ASN A 121 -15.65 6.84 -8.89
C ASN A 121 -15.36 5.47 -8.29
N ARG A 122 -14.11 5.22 -7.99
CA ARG A 122 -13.71 4.04 -7.20
C ARG A 122 -13.58 4.42 -5.72
N PRO A 123 -13.71 3.45 -4.81
CA PRO A 123 -13.67 3.72 -3.36
C PRO A 123 -12.37 4.34 -2.85
N GLU A 124 -11.28 4.19 -3.59
CA GLU A 124 -9.94 4.71 -3.25
C GLU A 124 -9.67 6.11 -3.80
N LEU A 125 -10.68 6.77 -4.37
CA LEU A 125 -10.60 8.15 -4.85
C LEU A 125 -11.68 9.01 -4.20
N PRO A 126 -11.44 10.31 -4.05
CA PRO A 126 -12.46 11.24 -3.60
C PRO A 126 -13.63 11.31 -4.58
N ALA A 127 -14.80 11.72 -4.10
CA ALA A 127 -15.93 12.03 -4.96
C ALA A 127 -15.54 13.07 -6.02
N GLY A 128 -16.06 12.93 -7.25
CA GLY A 128 -15.70 13.82 -8.36
C GLY A 128 -14.36 13.50 -9.05
N CYS A 129 -13.76 12.35 -8.76
CA CYS A 129 -12.56 11.85 -9.46
C CYS A 129 -12.89 10.54 -10.21
N PRO A 130 -13.65 10.59 -11.33
CA PRO A 130 -13.98 9.40 -12.08
C PRO A 130 -12.73 8.74 -12.66
N GLU A 131 -12.72 7.41 -12.68
CA GLU A 131 -11.58 6.64 -13.25
C GLU A 131 -11.39 7.00 -14.73
N ARG A 132 -10.14 7.18 -15.12
CA ARG A 132 -9.74 7.54 -16.49
C ARG A 132 -8.45 6.84 -16.88
N ILE A 133 -8.24 6.66 -18.16
CA ILE A 133 -6.95 6.23 -18.70
C ILE A 133 -5.96 7.37 -18.50
N SER A 134 -4.84 7.08 -17.88
CA SER A 134 -3.74 8.03 -17.67
C SER A 134 -2.46 7.44 -18.28
N LEU A 135 -1.93 8.11 -19.28
CA LEU A 135 -0.65 7.74 -19.89
C LEU A 135 0.49 7.86 -18.86
N ASP A 136 0.44 8.87 -17.98
CA ASP A 136 1.42 9.04 -16.92
C ASP A 136 1.40 7.85 -15.93
N ALA A 137 0.22 7.33 -15.60
CA ALA A 137 0.12 6.14 -14.77
C ALA A 137 0.67 4.89 -15.47
N LEU A 138 0.47 4.73 -16.77
CA LEU A 138 1.04 3.63 -17.55
C LEU A 138 2.57 3.77 -17.66
N ALA A 139 3.08 4.97 -17.89
CA ALA A 139 4.52 5.25 -17.91
C ALA A 139 5.15 4.99 -16.52
N CYS A 140 4.48 5.40 -15.45
CA CYS A 140 4.89 5.10 -14.07
C CYS A 140 4.98 3.59 -13.83
N ILE A 141 4.00 2.80 -14.28
CA ILE A 141 4.02 1.34 -14.14
C ILE A 141 5.19 0.75 -14.94
N TRP A 142 5.40 1.21 -16.17
CA TRP A 142 6.46 0.71 -17.04
C TRP A 142 7.86 0.93 -16.47
N ASN A 143 8.08 2.11 -15.91
CA ASN A 143 9.37 2.52 -15.35
C ASN A 143 9.55 2.18 -13.87
N PHE A 144 8.54 1.62 -13.19
CA PHE A 144 8.51 1.44 -11.74
C PHE A 144 9.74 0.67 -11.20
N GLU A 145 10.15 -0.39 -11.89
CA GLU A 145 11.32 -1.19 -11.50
C GLU A 145 12.62 -0.39 -11.56
N ARG A 146 12.75 0.54 -12.52
CA ARG A 146 13.93 1.38 -12.68
C ARG A 146 13.93 2.56 -11.69
N ASP A 147 12.79 3.23 -11.56
CA ASP A 147 12.74 4.53 -10.90
C ASP A 147 12.33 4.44 -9.43
N ALA A 148 11.43 3.53 -9.07
CA ALA A 148 10.88 3.45 -7.72
C ALA A 148 11.50 2.32 -6.87
N VAL A 149 11.77 1.17 -7.46
CA VAL A 149 12.23 -0.01 -6.71
C VAL A 149 13.53 0.24 -5.96
N PRO A 150 14.59 0.85 -6.54
CA PRO A 150 15.82 1.11 -5.78
C PRO A 150 15.61 2.01 -4.56
N LEU A 151 14.71 3.00 -4.68
CA LEU A 151 14.36 3.90 -3.58
C LEU A 151 13.55 3.18 -2.48
N ILE A 152 12.63 2.30 -2.88
CA ILE A 152 11.88 1.46 -1.94
C ILE A 152 12.83 0.53 -1.19
N GLU A 153 13.72 -0.16 -1.91
CA GLU A 153 14.69 -1.09 -1.31
C GLU A 153 15.62 -0.39 -0.32
N ALA A 154 16.10 0.82 -0.64
CA ALA A 154 16.90 1.62 0.28
C ALA A 154 16.11 1.95 1.56
N ALA A 155 14.92 2.54 1.41
CA ALA A 155 14.08 2.92 2.53
C ALA A 155 13.66 1.72 3.42
N LEU A 156 13.41 0.56 2.81
CA LEU A 156 13.07 -0.66 3.56
C LEU A 156 14.28 -1.27 4.28
N ARG A 157 15.49 -1.17 3.74
CA ARG A 157 16.72 -1.55 4.47
C ARG A 157 16.90 -0.70 5.73
N ASP A 158 16.77 0.62 5.60
CA ASP A 158 16.89 1.54 6.73
C ASP A 158 15.80 1.30 7.78
N TYR A 159 14.58 1.01 7.32
CA TYR A 159 13.45 0.64 8.18
C TYR A 159 13.73 -0.63 9.00
N VAL A 160 14.23 -1.70 8.37
CA VAL A 160 14.56 -2.95 9.06
C VAL A 160 15.73 -2.76 10.03
N ALA A 161 16.79 -2.06 9.62
CA ALA A 161 17.94 -1.77 10.47
C ALA A 161 17.52 -0.96 11.71
N GLY A 162 16.81 0.13 11.56
CA GLY A 162 16.35 0.95 12.67
C GLY A 162 15.30 0.27 13.56
N SER A 163 14.63 -0.77 13.09
CA SER A 163 13.71 -1.58 13.89
C SER A 163 14.46 -2.52 14.84
N ALA A 164 15.50 -3.16 14.32
CA ALA A 164 16.36 -4.05 15.10
C ALA A 164 17.01 -3.32 16.28
N GLU A 165 17.48 -2.10 16.05
CA GLU A 165 18.05 -1.24 17.11
C GLU A 165 17.04 -0.87 18.21
N ARG A 166 15.76 -0.77 17.86
CA ARG A 166 14.68 -0.47 18.82
C ARG A 166 14.05 -1.70 19.44
N GLY A 167 14.53 -2.91 19.13
CA GLY A 167 13.94 -4.17 19.62
C GLY A 167 12.54 -4.44 19.07
N LEU A 168 12.16 -3.78 17.96
CA LEU A 168 10.87 -3.96 17.30
C LEU A 168 11.01 -5.04 16.23
N GLY A 169 10.11 -6.02 16.24
CA GLY A 169 10.06 -7.10 15.24
C GLY A 169 9.48 -6.66 13.90
N ASN A 170 9.80 -5.45 13.45
CA ASN A 170 9.24 -4.90 12.22
C ASN A 170 9.57 -5.77 11.00
N GLN A 171 8.56 -6.13 10.22
CA GLN A 171 8.69 -7.07 9.12
C GLN A 171 8.33 -6.46 7.77
N VAL A 172 9.09 -6.88 6.77
CA VAL A 172 8.79 -6.58 5.37
C VAL A 172 8.38 -7.88 4.67
N LEU A 173 7.12 -7.96 4.26
CA LEU A 173 6.60 -9.07 3.47
C LEU A 173 6.52 -8.68 2.01
N GLN A 174 7.33 -9.30 1.16
CA GLN A 174 7.23 -9.11 -0.29
C GLN A 174 6.31 -10.16 -0.94
N LEU A 175 5.28 -9.70 -1.66
CA LEU A 175 4.36 -10.53 -2.43
C LEU A 175 4.54 -10.29 -3.92
N LYS A 176 4.83 -11.35 -4.69
CA LYS A 176 5.13 -11.28 -6.12
C LYS A 176 3.96 -11.70 -7.03
N SER A 177 2.86 -12.16 -6.46
CA SER A 177 1.72 -12.65 -7.25
C SER A 177 0.38 -12.44 -6.58
N ARG A 178 -0.70 -12.40 -7.38
CA ARG A 178 -2.08 -12.38 -6.87
C ARG A 178 -2.45 -13.64 -6.08
N ARG A 179 -1.79 -14.76 -6.38
CA ARG A 179 -1.95 -16.01 -5.64
C ARG A 179 -1.47 -15.83 -4.20
N GLN A 180 -0.25 -15.31 -3.99
CA GLN A 180 0.29 -15.04 -2.66
C GLN A 180 -0.58 -14.04 -1.87
N MET A 181 -1.16 -13.03 -2.54
CA MET A 181 -2.10 -12.11 -1.90
C MET A 181 -3.36 -12.82 -1.38
N ARG A 182 -3.92 -13.75 -2.16
CA ARG A 182 -5.08 -14.56 -1.73
C ARG A 182 -4.72 -15.47 -0.59
N GLU A 183 -3.60 -16.21 -0.72
CA GLU A 183 -3.09 -17.09 0.34
C GLU A 183 -2.91 -16.33 1.67
N LEU A 184 -2.38 -15.10 1.63
CA LEU A 184 -2.26 -14.26 2.82
C LEU A 184 -3.63 -13.90 3.42
N LEU A 185 -4.58 -13.50 2.58
CA LEU A 185 -5.94 -13.20 3.03
C LEU A 185 -6.63 -14.43 3.63
N ASP A 186 -6.47 -15.58 3.03
CA ASP A 186 -7.08 -16.83 3.50
C ASP A 186 -6.48 -17.27 4.83
N LEU A 187 -5.16 -17.17 4.98
CA LEU A 187 -4.45 -17.48 6.23
C LEU A 187 -4.89 -16.63 7.42
N LEU A 188 -5.13 -15.34 7.20
CA LEU A 188 -5.58 -14.40 8.24
C LEU A 188 -7.09 -14.46 8.48
N GLY A 189 -7.85 -15.19 7.67
CA GLY A 189 -9.28 -15.38 7.81
C GLY A 189 -9.69 -16.74 8.36
N ALA A 190 -8.75 -17.66 8.53
CA ALA A 190 -9.03 -18.94 9.19
C ALA A 190 -9.11 -18.70 10.70
N PRO A 191 -10.20 -19.15 11.38
CA PRO A 191 -10.22 -19.13 12.84
C PRO A 191 -9.01 -19.89 13.38
N ALA A 192 -8.45 -19.39 14.47
CA ALA A 192 -7.35 -20.03 15.18
C ALA A 192 -7.82 -21.36 15.79
#